data_c7ba18929d6fe2d0e8ad1d1cb394cfa8
#
_entry.id   c7ba18929d6fe2d0e8ad1d1cb394cfa8
#
_cell.length_a   1.000
_cell.length_b   1.000
_cell.length_c   1.000
_cell.angle_alpha   90.00
_cell.angle_beta   90.00
_cell.angle_gamma   90.00
#
_symmetry.space_group_name_H-M   'P 1'
#
loop_
_entity.id
_entity.type
_entity.pdbx_description
1 polymer ?
#
loop_
_entity_poly.entity_id
_entity_poly.type
_entity_poly.pdbx_seq_one_letter_code
_entity_poly.pdbx_strand_id
1 'polypeptide(L)'
;MIRFLATAAALLASTATFAKTVEVRAGRLIDPVAAKVLTDQRVRIVEGKIASVSPWRDADGAANVDWSRKTVLPGLVDLHTHVADGATESSDPAEPLKHSEAATILKAVPAARTMLRAGFTTVRDVGVYRGLTDVALRDAIEAGDIEGPRMKVAGGYITTPGGGGEIDALAPDIPLPETFRIGEVHNASEARDRARYLLDRGADFIKLIATGAVLALGSEPGALELSPEEMKAACDEAKLRGSYCIAHAHGAEGIKAAIRAGARTIEHAS
;
A
#
# COMPACT_ATOMS: atom_id res chain seq x y z
N MET A 1 -9.21 72.92 4.69
CA MET A 1 -8.55 71.67 4.44
C MET A 1 -9.51 70.53 4.81
N ILE A 2 -10.22 69.97 3.82
CA ILE A 2 -11.21 68.92 4.01
C ILE A 2 -10.55 67.60 3.54
N ARG A 3 -10.36 66.64 4.46
CA ARG A 3 -9.84 65.31 4.16
C ARG A 3 -10.99 64.41 3.76
N PHE A 4 -10.98 63.93 2.51
CA PHE A 4 -11.84 62.85 2.05
C PHE A 4 -11.24 61.49 2.48
N LEU A 5 -11.96 60.77 3.31
CA LEU A 5 -11.71 59.35 3.57
C LEU A 5 -12.46 58.53 2.50
N ALA A 6 -11.72 57.90 1.61
CA ALA A 6 -12.27 56.92 0.68
C ALA A 6 -12.27 55.54 1.36
N THR A 7 -13.45 55.02 1.68
CA THR A 7 -13.65 53.68 2.19
C THR A 7 -13.72 52.73 1.00
N ALA A 8 -12.68 51.92 0.80
CA ALA A 8 -12.69 50.85 -0.19
C ALA A 8 -13.43 49.63 0.40
N ALA A 9 -14.64 49.37 -0.08
CA ALA A 9 -15.35 48.13 0.21
C ALA A 9 -14.78 47.03 -0.68
N ALA A 10 -14.02 46.09 -0.11
CA ALA A 10 -13.58 44.86 -0.78
C ALA A 10 -14.76 43.89 -0.89
N LEU A 11 -15.32 43.74 -2.08
CA LEU A 11 -16.24 42.64 -2.40
C LEU A 11 -15.45 41.33 -2.39
N LEU A 12 -15.59 40.55 -1.34
CA LEU A 12 -15.21 39.11 -1.32
C LEU A 12 -16.21 38.37 -2.21
N ALA A 13 -15.88 38.19 -3.48
CA ALA A 13 -16.58 37.27 -4.35
C ALA A 13 -16.26 35.84 -3.86
N SER A 14 -17.17 35.23 -3.07
CA SER A 14 -17.16 33.84 -2.75
C SER A 14 -17.43 33.05 -4.04
N THR A 15 -16.38 32.54 -4.66
CA THR A 15 -16.53 31.55 -5.73
C THR A 15 -17.06 30.26 -5.11
N ALA A 16 -18.37 30.06 -5.15
CA ALA A 16 -18.98 28.79 -4.81
C ALA A 16 -18.43 27.72 -5.79
N THR A 17 -17.45 26.97 -5.36
CA THR A 17 -17.01 25.78 -6.09
C THR A 17 -18.14 24.77 -6.02
N PHE A 18 -18.91 24.64 -7.10
CA PHE A 18 -19.94 23.61 -7.17
C PHE A 18 -19.28 22.24 -7.02
N ALA A 19 -19.69 21.48 -6.02
CA ALA A 19 -19.24 20.12 -5.80
C ALA A 19 -19.41 19.29 -7.09
N LYS A 20 -18.33 18.68 -7.58
CA LYS A 20 -18.38 17.87 -8.79
C LYS A 20 -19.24 16.64 -8.53
N THR A 21 -20.43 16.62 -9.10
CA THR A 21 -21.36 15.48 -9.01
C THR A 21 -21.28 14.64 -10.29
N VAL A 22 -21.20 13.32 -10.14
CA VAL A 22 -21.24 12.35 -11.22
C VAL A 22 -22.38 11.36 -10.92
N GLU A 23 -23.27 11.17 -11.89
CA GLU A 23 -24.37 10.21 -11.85
C GLU A 23 -24.02 9.03 -12.77
N VAL A 24 -23.99 7.84 -12.20
CA VAL A 24 -23.73 6.59 -12.94
C VAL A 24 -24.98 5.74 -12.92
N ARG A 25 -25.45 5.29 -14.10
CA ARG A 25 -26.48 4.26 -14.23
C ARG A 25 -25.80 2.91 -14.35
N ALA A 26 -26.02 2.00 -13.39
CA ALA A 26 -25.47 0.65 -13.37
C ALA A 26 -26.57 -0.38 -13.68
N GLY A 27 -26.42 -1.15 -14.75
CA GLY A 27 -27.41 -2.17 -15.11
C GLY A 27 -27.51 -3.29 -14.09
N ARG A 28 -26.39 -3.73 -13.56
CA ARG A 28 -26.28 -4.60 -12.39
C ARG A 28 -25.22 -4.03 -11.44
N LEU A 29 -25.53 -3.95 -10.16
CA LEU A 29 -24.62 -3.52 -9.12
C LEU A 29 -24.42 -4.65 -8.11
N ILE A 30 -23.19 -5.10 -7.93
CA ILE A 30 -22.84 -6.10 -6.92
C ILE A 30 -22.69 -5.40 -5.57
N ASP A 31 -23.47 -5.82 -4.60
CA ASP A 31 -23.32 -5.45 -3.19
C ASP A 31 -22.72 -6.65 -2.43
N PRO A 32 -21.40 -6.65 -2.18
CA PRO A 32 -20.75 -7.77 -1.52
C PRO A 32 -21.09 -7.84 -0.03
N VAL A 33 -21.48 -6.74 0.61
CA VAL A 33 -21.84 -6.71 2.03
C VAL A 33 -23.19 -7.39 2.25
N ALA A 34 -24.18 -7.06 1.40
CA ALA A 34 -25.50 -7.68 1.47
C ALA A 34 -25.57 -9.00 0.69
N ALA A 35 -24.50 -9.42 0.00
CA ALA A 35 -24.45 -10.57 -0.90
C ALA A 35 -25.60 -10.55 -1.94
N LYS A 36 -25.85 -9.38 -2.55
CA LYS A 36 -26.95 -9.15 -3.49
C LYS A 36 -26.47 -8.56 -4.81
N VAL A 37 -27.25 -8.83 -5.85
CA VAL A 37 -27.16 -8.14 -7.14
C VAL A 37 -28.37 -7.24 -7.26
N LEU A 38 -28.12 -5.93 -7.29
CA LEU A 38 -29.15 -4.92 -7.52
C LEU A 38 -29.22 -4.63 -9.02
N THR A 39 -30.43 -4.48 -9.57
CA THR A 39 -30.64 -4.19 -11.00
C THR A 39 -31.01 -2.74 -11.19
N ASP A 40 -30.52 -2.15 -12.28
CA ASP A 40 -30.79 -0.78 -12.74
C ASP A 40 -30.70 0.26 -11.63
N GLN A 41 -29.46 0.50 -11.17
CA GLN A 41 -29.16 1.38 -10.05
C GLN A 41 -28.57 2.71 -10.51
N ARG A 42 -28.94 3.77 -9.81
CA ARG A 42 -28.28 5.07 -9.82
C ARG A 42 -27.22 5.11 -8.73
N VAL A 43 -25.98 5.34 -9.09
CA VAL A 43 -24.88 5.61 -8.14
C VAL A 43 -24.53 7.09 -8.27
N ARG A 44 -24.79 7.86 -7.23
CA ARG A 44 -24.47 9.28 -7.15
C ARG A 44 -23.13 9.46 -6.44
N ILE A 45 -22.21 10.12 -7.12
CA ILE A 45 -20.87 10.42 -6.61
C ILE A 45 -20.74 11.93 -6.47
N VAL A 46 -20.39 12.38 -5.27
CA VAL A 46 -20.17 13.79 -4.96
C VAL A 46 -18.76 13.95 -4.41
N GLU A 47 -17.97 14.78 -5.06
CA GLU A 47 -16.56 15.00 -4.69
C GLU A 47 -15.77 13.70 -4.50
N GLY A 48 -15.92 12.76 -5.45
CA GLY A 48 -15.21 11.48 -5.44
C GLY A 48 -15.72 10.44 -4.44
N LYS A 49 -16.81 10.73 -3.69
CA LYS A 49 -17.41 9.81 -2.72
C LYS A 49 -18.80 9.38 -3.15
N ILE A 50 -19.13 8.10 -2.97
CA ILE A 50 -20.48 7.60 -3.19
C ILE A 50 -21.40 8.23 -2.14
N ALA A 51 -22.29 9.10 -2.60
CA ALA A 51 -23.27 9.79 -1.74
C ALA A 51 -24.55 8.97 -1.57
N SER A 52 -24.99 8.26 -2.63
CA SER A 52 -26.16 7.39 -2.56
C SER A 52 -26.16 6.32 -3.65
N VAL A 53 -26.87 5.23 -3.37
CA VAL A 53 -27.27 4.19 -4.33
C VAL A 53 -28.79 4.04 -4.22
N SER A 54 -29.49 4.10 -5.36
CA SER A 54 -30.96 3.99 -5.41
C SER A 54 -31.40 3.41 -6.76
N PRO A 55 -32.60 2.85 -6.87
CA PRO A 55 -33.15 2.44 -8.16
C PRO A 55 -33.13 3.61 -9.17
N TRP A 56 -32.73 3.33 -10.41
CA TRP A 56 -32.80 4.30 -11.50
C TRP A 56 -34.27 4.63 -11.83
N ARG A 57 -34.54 5.89 -12.13
CA ARG A 57 -35.87 6.34 -12.59
C ARG A 57 -35.67 7.23 -13.83
N ASP A 58 -36.44 7.04 -14.87
CA ASP A 58 -36.34 7.84 -16.09
C ASP A 58 -36.55 9.34 -15.85
N ALA A 59 -37.32 9.68 -14.80
CA ALA A 59 -37.51 11.06 -14.34
C ALA A 59 -36.23 11.73 -13.78
N ASP A 60 -35.18 10.95 -13.48
CA ASP A 60 -33.92 11.46 -12.93
C ASP A 60 -33.03 12.14 -14.00
N GLY A 61 -33.43 12.08 -15.28
CA GLY A 61 -32.68 12.63 -16.42
C GLY A 61 -31.58 11.69 -16.91
N ALA A 62 -30.69 12.19 -17.77
CA ALA A 62 -29.60 11.39 -18.33
C ALA A 62 -28.46 11.20 -17.31
N ALA A 63 -27.90 9.98 -17.23
CA ALA A 63 -26.70 9.71 -16.48
C ALA A 63 -25.46 10.38 -17.10
N ASN A 64 -24.52 10.84 -16.29
CA ASN A 64 -23.20 11.30 -16.78
C ASN A 64 -22.42 10.11 -17.36
N VAL A 65 -22.59 8.93 -16.78
CA VAL A 65 -21.96 7.67 -17.18
C VAL A 65 -23.05 6.60 -17.30
N ASP A 66 -23.32 6.12 -18.50
CA ASP A 66 -24.30 5.05 -18.75
C ASP A 66 -23.61 3.68 -18.82
N TRP A 67 -23.77 2.90 -17.74
CA TRP A 67 -23.37 1.50 -17.63
C TRP A 67 -24.59 0.58 -17.47
N SER A 68 -25.73 0.98 -18.03
CA SER A 68 -26.99 0.19 -17.98
C SER A 68 -26.84 -1.24 -18.52
N ARG A 69 -25.82 -1.48 -19.38
CA ARG A 69 -25.50 -2.80 -19.94
C ARG A 69 -24.30 -3.49 -19.25
N LYS A 70 -23.77 -2.91 -18.17
CA LYS A 70 -22.60 -3.42 -17.47
C LYS A 70 -22.97 -3.97 -16.10
N THR A 71 -22.08 -4.82 -15.58
CA THR A 71 -22.06 -5.18 -14.17
C THR A 71 -21.00 -4.32 -13.48
N VAL A 72 -21.43 -3.59 -12.47
CA VAL A 72 -20.59 -2.71 -11.65
C VAL A 72 -20.37 -3.40 -10.32
N LEU A 73 -19.15 -3.36 -9.83
CA LEU A 73 -18.75 -3.88 -8.53
C LEU A 73 -17.82 -2.89 -7.85
N PRO A 74 -17.66 -2.93 -6.52
CA PRO A 74 -16.62 -2.16 -5.85
C PRO A 74 -15.25 -2.50 -6.41
N GLY A 75 -14.34 -1.52 -6.39
CA GLY A 75 -12.97 -1.76 -6.80
C GLY A 75 -12.35 -2.91 -6.02
N LEU A 76 -11.57 -3.74 -6.71
CA LEU A 76 -10.87 -4.87 -6.10
C LEU A 76 -9.80 -4.38 -5.13
N VAL A 77 -9.51 -5.21 -4.13
CA VAL A 77 -8.48 -4.97 -3.12
C VAL A 77 -7.48 -6.12 -3.19
N ASP A 78 -6.20 -5.79 -3.36
CA ASP A 78 -5.12 -6.77 -3.22
C ASP A 78 -4.33 -6.45 -1.94
N LEU A 79 -4.27 -7.42 -1.02
CA LEU A 79 -3.66 -7.25 0.28
C LEU A 79 -2.20 -7.74 0.34
N HIS A 80 -1.64 -8.21 -0.78
CA HIS A 80 -0.25 -8.65 -0.84
C HIS A 80 0.35 -8.35 -2.20
N THR A 81 0.98 -7.19 -2.33
CA THR A 81 1.66 -6.77 -3.55
C THR A 81 3.09 -6.30 -3.26
N HIS A 82 3.91 -6.23 -4.32
CA HIS A 82 5.24 -5.65 -4.36
C HIS A 82 5.36 -4.72 -5.58
N VAL A 83 4.37 -3.84 -5.75
CA VAL A 83 4.27 -2.93 -6.91
C VAL A 83 5.48 -2.02 -7.00
N ALA A 84 5.97 -1.56 -5.84
CA ALA A 84 7.06 -0.58 -5.77
C ALA A 84 8.46 -1.19 -5.96
N ASP A 85 8.61 -2.50 -5.91
CA ASP A 85 9.87 -3.15 -6.31
C ASP A 85 10.08 -3.11 -7.84
N GLY A 86 9.08 -2.60 -8.56
CA GLY A 86 9.12 -2.53 -10.02
C GLY A 86 9.16 -3.94 -10.59
N ALA A 87 7.99 -4.62 -10.68
CA ALA A 87 7.83 -6.01 -11.07
C ALA A 87 8.94 -6.48 -12.02
N THR A 88 9.96 -7.12 -11.50
CA THR A 88 11.05 -7.64 -12.30
C THR A 88 10.68 -9.07 -12.65
N GLU A 89 10.50 -9.35 -13.92
CA GLU A 89 10.42 -10.71 -14.44
C GLU A 89 11.81 -11.39 -14.45
N SER A 90 12.80 -10.72 -13.84
CA SER A 90 14.19 -11.20 -13.81
C SER A 90 14.37 -12.30 -12.79
N SER A 91 15.01 -13.39 -13.20
CA SER A 91 15.51 -14.43 -12.30
C SER A 91 16.86 -14.07 -11.68
N ASP A 92 17.40 -12.90 -11.96
CA ASP A 92 18.65 -12.41 -11.40
C ASP A 92 18.42 -11.74 -10.05
N PRO A 93 18.87 -12.33 -8.92
CA PRO A 93 18.69 -11.75 -7.59
C PRO A 93 19.36 -10.36 -7.43
N ALA A 94 20.38 -10.08 -8.23
CA ALA A 94 21.07 -8.79 -8.22
C ALA A 94 20.37 -7.71 -9.06
N GLU A 95 19.26 -8.02 -9.72
CA GLU A 95 18.53 -7.07 -10.58
C GLU A 95 18.20 -5.74 -9.88
N PRO A 96 17.71 -5.71 -8.61
CA PRO A 96 17.45 -4.47 -7.90
C PRO A 96 18.66 -3.54 -7.75
N LEU A 97 19.88 -4.11 -7.74
CA LEU A 97 21.12 -3.35 -7.61
C LEU A 97 21.55 -2.66 -8.91
N LYS A 98 21.03 -3.07 -10.06
CA LYS A 98 21.35 -2.48 -11.36
C LYS A 98 20.65 -1.14 -11.62
N HIS A 99 19.75 -0.74 -10.72
CA HIS A 99 18.93 0.46 -10.87
C HIS A 99 19.17 1.43 -9.73
N SER A 100 19.18 2.73 -10.05
CA SER A 100 19.14 3.77 -9.02
C SER A 100 17.76 3.78 -8.35
N GLU A 101 17.65 4.38 -7.16
CA GLU A 101 16.38 4.54 -6.45
C GLU A 101 15.31 5.22 -7.32
N ALA A 102 15.68 6.33 -7.98
CA ALA A 102 14.77 7.00 -8.91
C ALA A 102 14.32 6.10 -10.07
N ALA A 103 15.21 5.29 -10.63
CA ALA A 103 14.86 4.36 -11.70
C ALA A 103 13.92 3.25 -11.19
N THR A 104 14.10 2.76 -9.96
CA THR A 104 13.21 1.77 -9.35
C THR A 104 11.79 2.33 -9.21
N ILE A 105 11.65 3.56 -8.66
CA ILE A 105 10.34 4.22 -8.52
C ILE A 105 9.68 4.43 -9.88
N LEU A 106 10.43 4.93 -10.87
CA LEU A 106 9.90 5.15 -12.22
C LEU A 106 9.44 3.86 -12.91
N LYS A 107 10.12 2.73 -12.67
CA LYS A 107 9.70 1.40 -13.15
C LYS A 107 8.40 0.91 -12.48
N ALA A 108 8.14 1.31 -11.25
CA ALA A 108 6.91 0.94 -10.53
C ALA A 108 5.66 1.66 -11.06
N VAL A 109 5.81 2.83 -11.71
CA VAL A 109 4.68 3.62 -12.23
C VAL A 109 3.81 2.86 -13.23
N PRO A 110 4.35 2.18 -14.26
CA PRO A 110 3.54 1.36 -15.16
C PRO A 110 2.83 0.21 -14.44
N ALA A 111 3.46 -0.41 -13.43
CA ALA A 111 2.88 -1.49 -12.65
C ALA A 111 1.66 -0.99 -11.85
N ALA A 112 1.79 0.13 -11.13
CA ALA A 112 0.70 0.77 -10.40
C ALA A 112 -0.49 1.11 -11.30
N ARG A 113 -0.22 1.67 -12.48
CA ARG A 113 -1.25 1.97 -13.48
C ARG A 113 -1.93 0.71 -14.01
N THR A 114 -1.18 -0.36 -14.23
CA THR A 114 -1.72 -1.66 -14.68
C THR A 114 -2.64 -2.25 -13.63
N MET A 115 -2.26 -2.23 -12.35
CA MET A 115 -3.11 -2.67 -11.24
C MET A 115 -4.44 -1.92 -11.21
N LEU A 116 -4.40 -0.58 -11.27
CA LEU A 116 -5.61 0.23 -11.29
C LEU A 116 -6.51 -0.09 -12.48
N ARG A 117 -5.95 -0.23 -13.69
CA ARG A 117 -6.69 -0.55 -14.92
C ARG A 117 -7.25 -1.97 -14.92
N ALA A 118 -6.63 -2.89 -14.20
CA ALA A 118 -7.16 -4.23 -13.96
C ALA A 118 -8.32 -4.25 -12.95
N GLY A 119 -8.64 -3.10 -12.31
CA GLY A 119 -9.73 -2.96 -11.36
C GLY A 119 -9.32 -3.00 -9.89
N PHE A 120 -8.05 -3.15 -9.58
CA PHE A 120 -7.55 -3.05 -8.21
C PHE A 120 -7.40 -1.59 -7.82
N THR A 121 -8.36 -1.09 -7.05
CA THR A 121 -8.41 0.32 -6.64
C THR A 121 -7.71 0.58 -5.31
N THR A 122 -7.34 -0.47 -4.60
CA THR A 122 -6.61 -0.42 -3.33
C THR A 122 -5.64 -1.60 -3.27
N VAL A 123 -4.41 -1.35 -2.87
CA VAL A 123 -3.39 -2.38 -2.67
C VAL A 123 -2.68 -2.20 -1.32
N ARG A 124 -2.22 -3.29 -0.74
CA ARG A 124 -1.27 -3.31 0.36
C ARG A 124 0.07 -3.81 -0.17
N ASP A 125 1.02 -2.89 -0.33
CA ASP A 125 2.38 -3.21 -0.75
C ASP A 125 3.20 -3.63 0.46
N VAL A 126 3.49 -4.94 0.54
CA VAL A 126 3.91 -5.57 1.79
C VAL A 126 5.43 -5.59 1.97
N GLY A 127 6.12 -4.66 1.36
CA GLY A 127 7.53 -4.38 1.54
C GLY A 127 8.28 -4.30 0.22
N VAL A 128 9.46 -3.75 0.31
CA VAL A 128 10.38 -3.47 -0.81
C VAL A 128 11.80 -3.79 -0.37
N TYR A 129 12.62 -4.26 -1.30
CA TYR A 129 14.05 -4.47 -1.06
C TYR A 129 14.79 -3.13 -0.90
N ARG A 130 14.52 -2.16 -1.76
CA ARG A 130 15.07 -0.80 -1.60
C ARG A 130 14.11 0.03 -0.76
N GLY A 131 14.44 0.22 0.50
CA GLY A 131 13.55 0.85 1.47
C GLY A 131 12.99 2.20 1.05
N LEU A 132 11.72 2.44 1.40
CA LEU A 132 10.94 3.66 1.20
C LEU A 132 10.55 3.99 -0.25
N THR A 133 10.87 3.15 -1.23
CA THR A 133 10.41 3.36 -2.62
C THR A 133 8.89 3.23 -2.76
N ASP A 134 8.28 2.37 -1.97
CA ASP A 134 6.82 2.23 -1.87
C ASP A 134 6.14 3.45 -1.24
N VAL A 135 6.76 4.06 -0.24
CA VAL A 135 6.31 5.32 0.37
C VAL A 135 6.31 6.44 -0.68
N ALA A 136 7.40 6.58 -1.44
CA ALA A 136 7.51 7.60 -2.47
C ALA A 136 6.47 7.39 -3.59
N LEU A 137 6.23 6.15 -4.02
CA LEU A 137 5.22 5.82 -5.03
C LEU A 137 3.80 6.15 -4.52
N ARG A 138 3.46 5.74 -3.29
CA ARG A 138 2.17 6.04 -2.66
C ARG A 138 1.93 7.55 -2.59
N ASP A 139 2.91 8.31 -2.11
CA ASP A 139 2.80 9.75 -1.92
C ASP A 139 2.58 10.48 -3.26
N ALA A 140 3.26 10.05 -4.32
CA ALA A 140 3.05 10.59 -5.67
C ALA A 140 1.65 10.26 -6.23
N ILE A 141 1.11 9.07 -5.93
CA ILE A 141 -0.27 8.71 -6.29
C ILE A 141 -1.28 9.54 -5.49
N GLU A 142 -1.08 9.73 -4.19
CA GLU A 142 -1.95 10.53 -3.32
C GLU A 142 -1.94 12.01 -3.70
N ALA A 143 -0.79 12.55 -4.14
CA ALA A 143 -0.67 13.90 -4.67
C ALA A 143 -1.36 14.07 -6.05
N GLY A 144 -1.67 12.97 -6.75
CA GLY A 144 -2.25 13.00 -8.08
C GLY A 144 -1.23 13.17 -9.21
N ASP A 145 0.06 13.09 -8.92
CA ASP A 145 1.13 13.18 -9.90
C ASP A 145 1.22 11.92 -10.77
N ILE A 146 0.80 10.78 -10.21
CA ILE A 146 0.84 9.46 -10.85
C ILE A 146 -0.53 8.80 -10.74
N GLU A 147 -1.00 8.17 -11.83
CA GLU A 147 -2.19 7.31 -11.84
C GLU A 147 -1.86 5.96 -11.20
N GLY A 148 -2.58 5.59 -10.13
CA GLY A 148 -2.42 4.31 -9.45
C GLY A 148 -3.51 4.02 -8.42
N PRO A 149 -3.53 2.83 -7.81
CA PRO A 149 -4.45 2.49 -6.74
C PRO A 149 -4.10 3.24 -5.45
N ARG A 150 -5.03 3.34 -4.51
CA ARG A 150 -4.68 3.70 -3.13
C ARG A 150 -3.76 2.65 -2.55
N MET A 151 -2.65 3.07 -1.96
CA MET A 151 -1.64 2.16 -1.42
C MET A 151 -1.56 2.24 0.10
N LYS A 152 -1.34 1.09 0.74
CA LYS A 152 -0.81 0.96 2.09
C LYS A 152 0.54 0.29 2.00
N VAL A 153 1.57 0.85 2.63
CA VAL A 153 2.97 0.52 2.36
C VAL A 153 3.75 0.20 3.64
N ALA A 154 4.71 -0.71 3.53
CA ALA A 154 5.53 -1.17 4.66
C ALA A 154 6.86 -0.42 4.81
N GLY A 155 7.33 0.26 3.76
CA GLY A 155 8.60 0.98 3.76
C GLY A 155 9.84 0.08 3.65
N GLY A 156 9.73 -1.20 3.92
CA GLY A 156 10.81 -2.19 3.90
C GLY A 156 10.46 -3.44 4.69
N TYR A 157 11.40 -4.37 4.77
CA TYR A 157 11.29 -5.61 5.55
C TYR A 157 12.06 -5.49 6.87
N ILE A 158 11.47 -5.86 8.01
CA ILE A 158 12.25 -6.20 9.20
C ILE A 158 12.71 -7.64 9.02
N THR A 159 14.01 -7.84 8.90
CA THR A 159 14.64 -9.11 8.57
C THR A 159 15.96 -9.29 9.31
N THR A 160 16.45 -10.52 9.39
CA THR A 160 17.80 -10.81 9.88
C THR A 160 18.84 -10.72 8.75
N PRO A 161 20.13 -10.47 9.04
CA PRO A 161 21.18 -10.57 8.02
C PRO A 161 21.14 -11.92 7.28
N GLY A 162 21.16 -11.87 5.95
CA GLY A 162 21.06 -13.06 5.10
C GLY A 162 19.68 -13.72 5.09
N GLY A 163 18.66 -13.09 5.67
CA GLY A 163 17.29 -13.60 5.68
C GLY A 163 16.51 -13.27 4.42
N GLY A 164 15.29 -13.82 4.33
CA GLY A 164 14.43 -13.72 3.14
C GLY A 164 13.95 -12.31 2.76
N GLY A 165 14.27 -11.31 3.57
CA GLY A 165 14.01 -9.89 3.26
C GLY A 165 15.19 -9.13 2.67
N GLU A 166 16.32 -9.79 2.44
CA GLU A 166 17.53 -9.19 1.86
C GLU A 166 17.76 -9.61 0.40
N ILE A 167 18.65 -8.88 -0.28
CA ILE A 167 19.19 -9.30 -1.57
C ILE A 167 20.19 -10.42 -1.30
N ASP A 168 19.96 -11.59 -1.84
CA ASP A 168 20.79 -12.78 -1.72
C ASP A 168 21.67 -13.03 -2.95
N ALA A 169 22.41 -14.14 -2.95
CA ALA A 169 23.26 -14.58 -4.05
C ALA A 169 24.41 -13.61 -4.43
N LEU A 170 24.80 -12.73 -3.53
CA LEU A 170 25.99 -11.89 -3.68
C LEU A 170 27.17 -12.49 -2.91
N ALA A 171 28.39 -12.19 -3.38
CA ALA A 171 29.58 -12.55 -2.60
C ALA A 171 29.59 -11.79 -1.27
N PRO A 172 30.02 -12.43 -0.14
CA PRO A 172 29.92 -11.83 1.19
C PRO A 172 30.72 -10.51 1.37
N ASP A 173 31.65 -10.23 0.49
CA ASP A 173 32.49 -9.03 0.46
C ASP A 173 31.91 -7.91 -0.41
N ILE A 174 30.74 -8.09 -1.02
CA ILE A 174 30.05 -7.05 -1.78
C ILE A 174 29.18 -6.21 -0.83
N PRO A 175 29.53 -4.94 -0.59
CA PRO A 175 28.72 -4.09 0.27
C PRO A 175 27.41 -3.69 -0.41
N LEU A 176 26.29 -3.91 0.25
CA LEU A 176 25.01 -3.37 -0.18
C LEU A 176 24.86 -1.91 0.22
N PRO A 177 24.24 -1.07 -0.63
CA PRO A 177 23.82 0.27 -0.23
C PRO A 177 22.91 0.24 1.01
N GLU A 178 23.02 1.24 1.88
CA GLU A 178 22.26 1.33 3.13
C GLU A 178 20.75 1.20 2.90
N THR A 179 20.23 1.72 1.79
CA THR A 179 18.81 1.64 1.43
C THR A 179 18.29 0.21 1.25
N PHE A 180 19.15 -0.78 1.02
CA PHE A 180 18.80 -2.20 0.97
C PHE A 180 18.88 -2.91 2.32
N ARG A 181 19.41 -2.24 3.34
CA ARG A 181 19.63 -2.77 4.68
C ARG A 181 18.82 -2.02 5.75
N ILE A 182 17.85 -1.25 5.31
CA ILE A 182 17.09 -0.32 6.16
C ILE A 182 16.32 -1.03 7.28
N GLY A 183 15.95 -2.29 7.08
CA GLY A 183 15.18 -3.10 8.04
C GLY A 183 15.97 -4.27 8.65
N GLU A 184 17.27 -4.39 8.35
CA GLU A 184 18.13 -5.41 8.94
C GLU A 184 18.29 -5.21 10.45
N VAL A 185 18.13 -6.29 11.23
CA VAL A 185 18.18 -6.27 12.68
C VAL A 185 18.93 -7.48 13.24
N HIS A 186 19.60 -7.28 14.39
CA HIS A 186 20.39 -8.31 15.08
C HIS A 186 19.85 -8.62 16.49
N ASN A 187 18.90 -7.84 16.97
CA ASN A 187 18.31 -7.98 18.29
C ASN A 187 17.00 -7.20 18.43
N ALA A 188 16.28 -7.43 19.51
CA ALA A 188 14.98 -6.80 19.78
C ALA A 188 15.02 -5.27 19.90
N SER A 189 16.15 -4.68 20.35
CA SER A 189 16.29 -3.22 20.41
C SER A 189 16.35 -2.63 19.02
N GLU A 190 17.14 -3.22 18.14
CA GLU A 190 17.24 -2.80 16.73
C GLU A 190 15.91 -3.00 16.00
N ALA A 191 15.21 -4.12 16.24
CA ALA A 191 13.89 -4.37 15.66
C ALA A 191 12.89 -3.27 16.02
N ARG A 192 12.89 -2.81 17.27
CA ARG A 192 12.10 -1.65 17.72
C ARG A 192 12.52 -0.37 17.01
N ASP A 193 13.82 -0.09 16.95
CA ASP A 193 14.34 1.16 16.37
C ASP A 193 14.11 1.22 14.86
N ARG A 194 14.24 0.09 14.17
CA ARG A 194 13.93 0.00 12.73
C ARG A 194 12.43 0.13 12.45
N ALA A 195 11.58 -0.49 13.26
CA ALA A 195 10.12 -0.31 13.16
C ALA A 195 9.74 1.18 13.34
N ARG A 196 10.32 1.84 14.34
CA ARG A 196 10.16 3.29 14.56
C ARG A 196 10.64 4.09 13.36
N TYR A 197 11.82 3.81 12.85
CA TYR A 197 12.41 4.49 11.71
C TYR A 197 11.51 4.43 10.47
N LEU A 198 10.99 3.25 10.12
CA LEU A 198 10.10 3.08 8.98
C LEU A 198 8.78 3.86 9.14
N LEU A 199 8.15 3.75 10.31
CA LEU A 199 6.91 4.47 10.60
C LEU A 199 7.09 5.99 10.61
N ASP A 200 8.20 6.51 11.16
CA ASP A 200 8.52 7.94 11.16
C ASP A 200 8.78 8.48 9.75
N ARG A 201 9.07 7.61 8.79
CA ARG A 201 9.27 7.94 7.37
C ARG A 201 8.09 7.63 6.48
N GLY A 202 6.94 7.33 7.07
CA GLY A 202 5.70 7.24 6.35
C GLY A 202 5.22 5.82 6.03
N ALA A 203 5.87 4.76 6.52
CA ALA A 203 5.30 3.42 6.44
C ALA A 203 3.92 3.40 7.15
N ASP A 204 2.95 2.74 6.57
CA ASP A 204 1.61 2.58 7.17
C ASP A 204 1.58 1.45 8.19
N PHE A 205 2.46 0.46 8.05
CA PHE A 205 2.56 -0.73 8.91
C PHE A 205 3.97 -1.34 8.82
N ILE A 206 4.26 -2.32 9.68
CA ILE A 206 5.54 -3.02 9.71
C ILE A 206 5.40 -4.41 9.10
N LYS A 207 6.29 -4.76 8.17
CA LYS A 207 6.41 -6.11 7.60
C LYS A 207 7.58 -6.84 8.23
N LEU A 208 7.30 -7.99 8.84
CA LEU A 208 8.29 -8.92 9.38
C LEU A 208 8.54 -10.07 8.41
N ILE A 209 9.79 -10.50 8.29
CA ILE A 209 10.15 -11.78 7.68
C ILE A 209 10.44 -12.74 8.84
N ALA A 210 9.40 -13.43 9.31
CA ALA A 210 9.49 -14.26 10.51
C ALA A 210 10.21 -15.59 10.27
N THR A 211 10.11 -16.11 9.05
CA THR A 211 10.75 -17.36 8.62
C THR A 211 11.41 -17.20 7.26
N GLY A 212 12.21 -18.17 6.88
CA GLY A 212 12.77 -18.27 5.54
C GLY A 212 11.70 -18.19 4.44
N ALA A 213 12.09 -17.65 3.30
CA ALA A 213 11.25 -17.42 2.14
C ALA A 213 11.57 -18.40 1.01
N VAL A 214 10.53 -18.88 0.31
CA VAL A 214 10.67 -19.86 -0.78
C VAL A 214 11.55 -19.35 -1.93
N LEU A 215 11.55 -18.04 -2.18
CA LEU A 215 12.30 -17.43 -3.28
C LEU A 215 13.70 -16.94 -2.86
N ALA A 216 14.06 -16.98 -1.57
CA ALA A 216 15.35 -16.52 -1.07
C ALA A 216 16.37 -17.67 -1.09
N LEU A 217 17.50 -17.47 -1.77
CA LEU A 217 18.57 -18.46 -1.85
C LEU A 217 19.27 -18.61 -0.49
N GLY A 218 19.44 -19.86 -0.05
CA GLY A 218 20.08 -20.15 1.24
C GLY A 218 19.17 -19.99 2.44
N SER A 219 17.94 -19.54 2.26
CA SER A 219 16.91 -19.45 3.28
C SER A 219 16.09 -20.74 3.31
N GLU A 220 15.86 -21.31 4.50
CA GLU A 220 15.05 -22.52 4.67
C GLU A 220 13.60 -22.14 4.96
N PRO A 221 12.66 -22.37 4.03
CA PRO A 221 11.26 -22.05 4.26
C PRO A 221 10.74 -22.74 5.52
N GLY A 222 10.17 -21.94 6.44
CA GLY A 222 9.64 -22.43 7.71
C GLY A 222 10.60 -22.41 8.88
N ALA A 223 11.90 -22.28 8.67
CA ALA A 223 12.86 -22.01 9.76
C ALA A 223 12.71 -20.57 10.27
N LEU A 224 12.74 -20.38 11.58
CA LEU A 224 12.70 -19.03 12.18
C LEU A 224 13.94 -18.23 11.75
N GLU A 225 13.71 -17.01 11.26
CA GLU A 225 14.75 -16.03 10.98
C GLU A 225 14.75 -14.91 12.04
N LEU A 226 13.60 -14.38 12.38
CA LEU A 226 13.46 -13.46 13.51
C LEU A 226 13.11 -14.23 14.79
N SER A 227 13.77 -13.90 15.90
CA SER A 227 13.40 -14.42 17.20
C SER A 227 12.01 -13.91 17.63
N PRO A 228 11.31 -14.61 18.52
CA PRO A 228 10.05 -14.12 19.09
C PRO A 228 10.17 -12.75 19.74
N GLU A 229 11.30 -12.43 20.37
CA GLU A 229 11.61 -11.18 21.04
C GLU A 229 11.75 -10.02 20.03
N GLU A 230 12.42 -10.23 18.89
CA GLU A 230 12.56 -9.26 17.81
C GLU A 230 11.20 -8.94 17.18
N MET A 231 10.45 -9.98 16.82
CA MET A 231 9.10 -9.82 16.28
C MET A 231 8.20 -9.03 17.24
N LYS A 232 8.24 -9.39 18.53
CA LYS A 232 7.44 -8.73 19.55
C LYS A 232 7.83 -7.26 19.72
N ALA A 233 9.12 -6.94 19.72
CA ALA A 233 9.62 -5.58 19.88
C ALA A 233 9.16 -4.67 18.72
N ALA A 234 9.23 -5.18 17.49
CA ALA A 234 8.75 -4.45 16.31
C ALA A 234 7.23 -4.25 16.32
N CYS A 235 6.45 -5.30 16.67
CA CYS A 235 4.99 -5.22 16.75
C CYS A 235 4.52 -4.28 17.87
N ASP A 236 5.16 -4.32 19.04
CA ASP A 236 4.84 -3.43 20.15
C ASP A 236 5.09 -1.96 19.77
N GLU A 237 6.20 -1.66 19.07
CA GLU A 237 6.48 -0.31 18.59
C GLU A 237 5.43 0.14 17.57
N ALA A 238 5.05 -0.73 16.63
CA ALA A 238 3.99 -0.43 15.68
C ALA A 238 2.67 -0.09 16.39
N LYS A 239 2.30 -0.88 17.40
CA LYS A 239 1.10 -0.65 18.21
C LYS A 239 1.15 0.65 18.99
N LEU A 240 2.29 1.00 19.60
CA LEU A 240 2.48 2.27 20.33
C LEU A 240 2.25 3.48 19.43
N ARG A 241 2.52 3.35 18.15
CA ARG A 241 2.32 4.40 17.14
C ARG A 241 0.96 4.35 16.42
N GLY A 242 0.02 3.55 16.92
CA GLY A 242 -1.31 3.41 16.34
C GLY A 242 -1.34 2.62 15.03
N SER A 243 -0.24 1.91 14.72
CA SER A 243 -0.07 1.07 13.55
C SER A 243 -0.16 -0.43 13.91
N TYR A 244 0.34 -1.30 13.06
CA TYR A 244 0.34 -2.75 13.25
C TYR A 244 1.52 -3.39 12.52
N CYS A 245 1.82 -4.64 12.86
CA CYS A 245 2.73 -5.47 12.09
C CYS A 245 1.98 -6.59 11.35
N ILE A 246 2.59 -7.08 10.29
CA ILE A 246 2.22 -8.28 9.55
C ILE A 246 3.47 -9.14 9.38
N ALA A 247 3.31 -10.44 9.13
CA ALA A 247 4.44 -11.35 9.04
C ALA A 247 4.35 -12.28 7.83
N HIS A 248 5.44 -12.36 7.07
CA HIS A 248 5.72 -13.51 6.24
C HIS A 248 6.07 -14.68 7.16
N ALA A 249 5.38 -15.78 7.07
CA ALA A 249 5.69 -16.98 7.84
C ALA A 249 5.22 -18.26 7.13
N HIS A 250 6.15 -19.20 7.02
CA HIS A 250 5.91 -20.60 6.69
C HIS A 250 6.16 -21.45 7.94
N GLY A 251 5.61 -22.65 7.96
CA GLY A 251 5.81 -23.58 9.07
C GLY A 251 5.12 -23.16 10.38
N ALA A 252 4.67 -24.14 11.14
CA ALA A 252 3.79 -23.93 12.29
C ALA A 252 4.42 -23.09 13.41
N GLU A 253 5.71 -23.23 13.68
CA GLU A 253 6.36 -22.53 14.80
C GLU A 253 6.57 -21.04 14.47
N GLY A 254 6.95 -20.70 13.22
CA GLY A 254 7.05 -19.32 12.76
C GLY A 254 5.70 -18.61 12.79
N ILE A 255 4.65 -19.24 12.31
CA ILE A 255 3.28 -18.73 12.33
C ILE A 255 2.83 -18.45 13.77
N LYS A 256 3.01 -19.43 14.68
CA LYS A 256 2.66 -19.26 16.09
C LYS A 256 3.46 -18.14 16.77
N ALA A 257 4.76 -18.02 16.47
CA ALA A 257 5.61 -16.97 17.00
C ALA A 257 5.14 -15.59 16.55
N ALA A 258 4.85 -15.41 15.26
CA ALA A 258 4.33 -14.16 14.70
C ALA A 258 2.96 -13.78 15.28
N ILE A 259 2.05 -14.74 15.46
CA ILE A 259 0.76 -14.51 16.13
C ILE A 259 0.95 -14.04 17.57
N ARG A 260 1.83 -14.72 18.34
CA ARG A 260 2.13 -14.34 19.74
C ARG A 260 2.80 -12.97 19.84
N ALA A 261 3.60 -12.60 18.85
CA ALA A 261 4.19 -11.26 18.75
C ALA A 261 3.16 -10.17 18.49
N GLY A 262 1.97 -10.52 17.99
CA GLY A 262 0.88 -9.58 17.73
C GLY A 262 0.70 -9.21 16.25
N ALA A 263 1.21 -10.01 15.32
CA ALA A 263 0.99 -9.82 13.90
C ALA A 263 -0.51 -9.85 13.57
N ARG A 264 -0.98 -8.85 12.81
CA ARG A 264 -2.39 -8.72 12.42
C ARG A 264 -2.77 -9.70 11.32
N THR A 265 -1.86 -9.97 10.41
CA THR A 265 -2.01 -10.97 9.34
C THR A 265 -0.73 -11.77 9.20
N ILE A 266 -0.90 -13.03 8.77
CA ILE A 266 0.19 -13.91 8.39
C ILE A 266 0.09 -14.09 6.88
N GLU A 267 1.17 -13.76 6.20
CA GLU A 267 1.28 -13.91 4.76
C GLU A 267 1.77 -15.32 4.43
N HIS A 268 1.19 -15.93 3.40
CA HIS A 268 1.41 -17.29 2.92
C HIS A 268 0.85 -18.37 3.86
N ALA A 269 1.34 -18.51 5.08
CA ALA A 269 0.85 -19.44 6.11
C ALA A 269 0.80 -20.91 5.66
N SER A 270 1.79 -21.36 4.86
CA SER A 270 1.84 -22.73 4.30
C SER A 270 2.84 -23.63 5.01
#